data_a6421982b76be4759d1e2bf019018bca
#
_entry.id   a6421982b76be4759d1e2bf019018bca
#
_cell.length_a   1.000
_cell.length_b   1.000
_cell.length_c   1.000
_cell.angle_alpha   90.00
_cell.angle_beta   90.00
_cell.angle_gamma   90.00
#
_symmetry.space_group_name_H-M   'P 1'
#
loop_
_entity.id
_entity.type
_entity.pdbx_description
1 polymer ?
#
loop_
_entity_poly.entity_id
_entity_poly.type
_entity_poly.pdbx_seq_one_letter_code
_entity_poly.pdbx_strand_id
1 'polypeptide(L)'
;MSKRARHAKVLEIIKQHRVASQEGLRELLHGQGTEITQATLSRDIRELRLVKVPDAEGASHYSLPEEWESTPPLQTLLPMLFQSAEGVGNFLVVKTLKGGAQAVALGIDWEEWPEVVGTLAGDDTILLIFRDAGTVPAVQQRLEHMAGVSQP
;
A
#
# COMPACT_ATOMS: atom_id res chain seq x y z
N MET A 1 -13.02 -2.89 -16.14
CA MET A 1 -12.34 -1.97 -15.23
C MET A 1 -11.27 -2.73 -14.46
N SER A 2 -10.07 -2.20 -14.40
CA SER A 2 -8.97 -2.82 -13.68
C SER A 2 -9.19 -2.73 -12.16
N LYS A 3 -8.53 -3.61 -11.42
CA LYS A 3 -8.55 -3.59 -9.95
C LYS A 3 -8.09 -2.23 -9.41
N ARG A 4 -7.03 -1.68 -10.01
CA ARG A 4 -6.49 -0.37 -9.61
C ARG A 4 -7.51 0.75 -9.81
N ALA A 5 -8.18 0.78 -10.96
CA ALA A 5 -9.21 1.77 -11.25
C ALA A 5 -10.41 1.63 -10.30
N ARG A 6 -10.78 0.40 -9.98
CA ARG A 6 -11.86 0.12 -9.04
C ARG A 6 -11.50 0.57 -7.63
N HIS A 7 -10.27 0.28 -7.16
CA HIS A 7 -9.79 0.73 -5.86
C HIS A 7 -9.77 2.26 -5.77
N ALA A 8 -9.33 2.94 -6.82
CA ALA A 8 -9.34 4.41 -6.87
C ALA A 8 -10.76 4.97 -6.71
N LYS A 9 -11.75 4.36 -7.35
CA LYS A 9 -13.15 4.78 -7.21
C LYS A 9 -13.69 4.55 -5.81
N VAL A 10 -13.38 3.41 -5.21
CA VAL A 10 -13.78 3.11 -3.82
C VAL A 10 -13.22 4.17 -2.87
N LEU A 11 -11.94 4.48 -3.00
CA LEU A 11 -11.28 5.49 -2.16
C LEU A 11 -11.90 6.88 -2.35
N GLU A 12 -12.21 7.25 -3.58
CA GLU A 12 -12.86 8.52 -3.88
C GLU A 12 -14.23 8.63 -3.21
N ILE A 13 -15.04 7.58 -3.31
CA ILE A 13 -16.36 7.53 -2.69
C ILE A 13 -16.25 7.63 -1.16
N ILE A 14 -15.32 6.91 -0.56
CA ILE A 14 -15.10 6.91 0.89
C ILE A 14 -14.71 8.32 1.38
N LYS A 15 -13.94 9.06 0.60
CA LYS A 15 -13.56 10.44 0.95
C LYS A 15 -14.69 11.43 0.81
N GLN A 16 -15.60 11.23 -0.15
CA GLN A 16 -16.67 12.18 -0.46
C GLN A 16 -17.98 11.90 0.26
N HIS A 17 -18.20 10.66 0.67
CA HIS A 17 -19.47 10.23 1.28
C HIS A 17 -19.24 9.49 2.58
N ARG A 18 -20.20 9.61 3.50
CA ARG A 18 -20.23 8.76 4.69
C ARG A 18 -20.88 7.43 4.33
N VAL A 19 -20.06 6.41 4.18
CA VAL A 19 -20.50 5.07 3.80
C VAL A 19 -20.54 4.19 5.04
N ALA A 20 -21.74 3.79 5.44
CA ALA A 20 -21.94 3.04 6.68
C ALA A 20 -21.91 1.51 6.47
N SER A 21 -22.09 1.04 5.24
CA SER A 21 -22.19 -0.39 4.95
C SER A 21 -21.59 -0.73 3.60
N GLN A 22 -21.27 -2.02 3.43
CA GLN A 22 -20.81 -2.53 2.12
C GLN A 22 -21.90 -2.37 1.06
N GLU A 23 -23.16 -2.57 1.44
CA GLU A 23 -24.28 -2.41 0.51
C GLU A 23 -24.40 -0.96 0.05
N GLY A 24 -24.28 0.01 0.96
CA GLY A 24 -24.28 1.42 0.61
C GLY A 24 -23.14 1.79 -0.33
N LEU A 25 -21.95 1.24 -0.11
CA LEU A 25 -20.82 1.45 -1.00
C LEU A 25 -21.07 0.86 -2.38
N ARG A 26 -21.66 -0.34 -2.44
CA ARG A 26 -22.00 -0.99 -3.69
C ARG A 26 -23.01 -0.18 -4.50
N GLU A 27 -24.04 0.38 -3.82
CA GLU A 27 -25.04 1.24 -4.45
C GLU A 27 -24.42 2.50 -5.05
N LEU A 28 -23.50 3.14 -4.33
CA LEU A 28 -22.80 4.32 -4.82
C LEU A 28 -21.93 4.00 -6.03
N LEU A 29 -21.26 2.86 -6.01
CA LEU A 29 -20.46 2.39 -7.16
C LEU A 29 -21.38 2.12 -8.37
N HIS A 30 -22.50 1.46 -8.15
CA HIS A 30 -23.47 1.19 -9.21
C HIS A 30 -23.98 2.50 -9.82
N GLY A 31 -24.29 3.49 -8.99
CA GLY A 31 -24.71 4.81 -9.45
C GLY A 31 -23.68 5.53 -10.29
N GLN A 32 -22.40 5.17 -10.16
CA GLN A 32 -21.33 5.73 -10.97
C GLN A 32 -20.94 4.83 -12.15
N GLY A 33 -21.77 3.83 -12.46
CA GLY A 33 -21.53 2.93 -13.59
C GLY A 33 -20.59 1.78 -13.33
N THR A 34 -20.28 1.50 -12.06
CA THR A 34 -19.36 0.40 -11.70
C THR A 34 -20.16 -0.75 -11.10
N GLU A 35 -20.23 -1.85 -11.83
CA GLU A 35 -20.85 -3.09 -11.35
C GLU A 35 -19.80 -3.90 -10.59
N ILE A 36 -20.14 -4.34 -9.37
CA ILE A 36 -19.26 -5.11 -8.53
C ILE A 36 -20.07 -6.12 -7.70
N THR A 37 -19.55 -7.32 -7.54
CA THR A 37 -20.17 -8.32 -6.66
C THR A 37 -19.81 -8.04 -5.21
N GLN A 38 -20.65 -8.51 -4.29
CA GLN A 38 -20.39 -8.37 -2.86
C GLN A 38 -19.06 -9.02 -2.47
N ALA A 39 -18.75 -10.19 -3.04
CA ALA A 39 -17.52 -10.90 -2.74
C ALA A 39 -16.27 -10.11 -3.15
N THR A 40 -16.31 -9.48 -4.34
CA THR A 40 -15.21 -8.65 -4.82
C THR A 40 -15.07 -7.39 -3.99
N LEU A 41 -16.19 -6.75 -3.63
CA LEU A 41 -16.16 -5.54 -2.81
C LEU A 41 -15.64 -5.83 -1.41
N SER A 42 -16.05 -6.94 -0.78
CA SER A 42 -15.51 -7.37 0.52
C SER A 42 -14.00 -7.56 0.46
N ARG A 43 -13.51 -8.14 -0.62
CA ARG A 43 -12.08 -8.34 -0.84
C ARG A 43 -11.36 -7.01 -1.00
N ASP A 44 -11.93 -6.11 -1.78
CA ASP A 44 -11.34 -4.77 -2.00
C ASP A 44 -11.28 -3.97 -0.70
N ILE A 45 -12.33 -4.02 0.12
CA ILE A 45 -12.34 -3.36 1.43
C ILE A 45 -11.22 -3.89 2.32
N ARG A 46 -10.99 -5.19 2.29
CA ARG A 46 -9.92 -5.83 3.07
C ARG A 46 -8.54 -5.45 2.54
N GLU A 47 -8.35 -5.48 1.23
CA GLU A 47 -7.09 -5.11 0.59
C GLU A 47 -6.74 -3.65 0.80
N LEU A 48 -7.73 -2.77 0.77
CA LEU A 48 -7.56 -1.35 1.03
C LEU A 48 -7.46 -1.02 2.53
N ARG A 49 -7.66 -2.02 3.38
CA ARG A 49 -7.61 -1.88 4.84
C ARG A 49 -8.58 -0.82 5.37
N LEU A 50 -9.73 -0.69 4.75
CA LEU A 50 -10.76 0.23 5.23
C LEU A 50 -11.26 -0.24 6.59
N VAL A 51 -11.43 0.71 7.50
CA VAL A 51 -11.92 0.44 8.85
C VAL A 51 -13.19 1.24 9.10
N LYS A 52 -14.05 0.72 9.97
CA LYS A 52 -15.22 1.46 10.43
C LYS A 52 -14.85 2.30 11.62
N VAL A 53 -15.07 3.59 11.51
CA VAL A 53 -14.76 4.57 12.56
C VAL A 53 -16.08 5.13 13.09
N PRO A 54 -16.32 5.11 14.42
CA PRO A 54 -17.53 5.72 14.97
C PRO A 54 -17.47 7.24 14.81
N ASP A 55 -18.62 7.84 14.48
CA ASP A 55 -18.74 9.28 14.42
C ASP A 55 -19.30 9.83 15.74
N ALA A 56 -19.44 11.16 15.80
CA ALA A 56 -19.92 11.85 16.99
C ALA A 56 -21.36 11.49 17.36
N GLU A 57 -22.13 10.93 16.43
CA GLU A 57 -23.53 10.59 16.62
C GLU A 57 -23.74 9.10 16.96
N GLY A 58 -22.65 8.34 17.08
CA GLY A 58 -22.71 6.91 17.42
C GLY A 58 -22.86 5.99 16.23
N ALA A 59 -23.00 6.51 15.01
CA ALA A 59 -22.95 5.72 13.77
C ALA A 59 -21.50 5.44 13.38
N SER A 60 -21.30 4.44 12.54
CA SER A 60 -19.96 4.11 12.03
C SER A 60 -19.93 4.31 10.53
N HIS A 61 -18.79 4.72 10.00
CA HIS A 61 -18.57 4.83 8.56
C HIS A 61 -17.18 4.31 8.19
N TYR A 62 -17.02 3.88 6.94
CA TYR A 62 -15.74 3.44 6.44
C TYR A 62 -14.79 4.62 6.30
N SER A 63 -13.55 4.42 6.72
CA SER A 63 -12.49 5.41 6.61
C SER A 63 -11.19 4.71 6.26
N LEU A 64 -10.29 5.49 5.67
CA LEU A 64 -8.91 5.04 5.48
C LEU A 64 -8.20 5.06 6.83
N PRO A 65 -7.31 4.09 7.10
CA PRO A 65 -6.42 4.20 8.26
C PRO A 65 -5.63 5.50 8.16
N GLU A 66 -5.45 6.18 9.30
CA GLU A 66 -4.68 7.43 9.35
C GLU A 66 -3.29 7.30 8.73
N GLU A 67 -2.69 6.11 8.86
CA GLU A 67 -1.40 5.77 8.27
C GLU A 67 -1.35 6.00 6.76
N TRP A 68 -2.48 5.82 6.07
CA TRP A 68 -2.56 5.96 4.63
C TRP A 68 -2.65 7.41 4.18
N GLU A 69 -3.32 8.24 4.96
CA GLU A 69 -3.48 9.67 4.65
C GLU A 69 -2.23 10.46 4.98
N SER A 70 -1.47 10.00 5.99
CA SER A 70 -0.31 10.70 6.50
C SER A 70 1.03 10.15 6.02
N THR A 71 1.06 9.00 5.33
CA THR A 71 2.33 8.40 4.89
C THR A 71 2.88 9.15 3.68
N PRO A 72 4.08 9.74 3.80
CA PRO A 72 4.71 10.41 2.66
C PRO A 72 5.05 9.42 1.54
N PRO A 73 5.24 9.88 0.30
CA PRO A 73 5.63 9.00 -0.79
C PRO A 73 7.02 8.40 -0.57
N LEU A 74 7.27 7.27 -1.23
CA LEU A 74 8.50 6.51 -1.07
C LEU A 74 9.75 7.36 -1.30
N GLN A 75 9.71 8.26 -2.28
CA GLN A 75 10.82 9.16 -2.59
C GLN A 75 11.18 10.09 -1.43
N THR A 76 10.22 10.40 -0.57
CA THR A 76 10.44 11.21 0.63
C THR A 76 10.92 10.36 1.80
N LEU A 77 10.39 9.14 1.93
CA LEU A 77 10.71 8.26 3.05
C LEU A 77 12.11 7.67 2.97
N LEU A 78 12.52 7.23 1.79
CA LEU A 78 13.80 6.52 1.64
C LEU A 78 15.02 7.32 2.06
N PRO A 79 15.17 8.60 1.66
CA PRO A 79 16.31 9.38 2.13
C PRO A 79 16.40 9.50 3.65
N MET A 80 15.25 9.46 4.33
CA MET A 80 15.18 9.61 5.78
C MET A 80 15.35 8.29 6.53
N LEU A 81 14.84 7.19 5.98
CA LEU A 81 14.69 5.94 6.72
C LEU A 81 15.59 4.81 6.23
N PHE A 82 16.02 4.83 4.98
CA PHE A 82 16.80 3.75 4.40
C PHE A 82 18.20 3.65 5.02
N GLN A 83 18.61 2.44 5.37
CA GLN A 83 19.96 2.19 5.85
C GLN A 83 20.78 1.31 4.90
N SER A 84 20.23 0.18 4.49
CA SER A 84 20.93 -0.74 3.61
C SER A 84 19.96 -1.68 2.90
N ALA A 85 20.43 -2.31 1.84
CA ALA A 85 19.70 -3.35 1.13
C ALA A 85 20.68 -4.44 0.70
N GLU A 86 20.29 -5.70 0.87
CA GLU A 86 21.12 -6.85 0.51
C GLU A 86 20.26 -7.93 -0.12
N GLY A 87 20.65 -8.39 -1.31
CA GLY A 87 19.97 -9.46 -2.01
C GLY A 87 20.45 -10.83 -1.53
N VAL A 88 19.50 -11.75 -1.35
CA VAL A 88 19.77 -13.15 -0.98
C VAL A 88 18.79 -14.03 -1.75
N GLY A 89 19.27 -14.69 -2.80
CA GLY A 89 18.40 -15.53 -3.65
C GLY A 89 17.27 -14.70 -4.27
N ASN A 90 16.04 -15.11 -4.01
CA ASN A 90 14.83 -14.40 -4.48
C ASN A 90 14.34 -13.32 -3.50
N PHE A 91 15.19 -12.92 -2.56
CA PHE A 91 14.82 -11.94 -1.54
C PHE A 91 15.72 -10.73 -1.58
N LEU A 92 15.15 -9.60 -1.20
CA LEU A 92 15.91 -8.39 -0.91
C LEU A 92 15.59 -8.01 0.53
N VAL A 93 16.62 -7.92 1.35
CA VAL A 93 16.49 -7.51 2.75
C VAL A 93 16.82 -6.03 2.84
N VAL A 94 15.85 -5.21 3.20
CA VAL A 94 16.03 -3.77 3.37
C VAL A 94 16.01 -3.44 4.85
N LYS A 95 17.04 -2.73 5.29
CA LYS A 95 17.13 -2.24 6.66
C LYS A 95 16.78 -0.76 6.70
N THR A 96 16.00 -0.37 7.70
CA THR A 96 15.60 1.00 7.94
C THR A 96 15.95 1.42 9.36
N LEU A 97 15.75 2.70 9.65
CA LEU A 97 15.74 3.14 11.04
C LEU A 97 14.60 2.46 11.78
N LYS A 98 14.74 2.31 13.10
CA LYS A 98 13.72 1.66 13.94
C LYS A 98 12.38 2.35 13.79
N GLY A 99 11.34 1.54 13.61
CA GLY A 99 9.98 2.03 13.39
C GLY A 99 9.67 2.44 11.96
N GLY A 100 10.65 2.40 11.04
CA GLY A 100 10.48 2.88 9.67
C GLY A 100 10.06 1.84 8.65
N ALA A 101 10.17 0.55 8.98
CA ALA A 101 9.97 -0.51 8.00
C ALA A 101 8.55 -0.57 7.43
N GLN A 102 7.53 -0.41 8.27
CA GLN A 102 6.13 -0.49 7.84
C GLN A 102 5.79 0.60 6.82
N ALA A 103 6.20 1.83 7.08
CA ALA A 103 5.93 2.94 6.17
C ALA A 103 6.63 2.76 4.81
N VAL A 104 7.89 2.33 4.83
CA VAL A 104 8.64 2.09 3.60
C VAL A 104 8.05 0.91 2.81
N ALA A 105 7.67 -0.18 3.49
CA ALA A 105 7.04 -1.33 2.83
C ALA A 105 5.72 -0.94 2.17
N LEU A 106 4.91 -0.14 2.84
CA LEU A 106 3.66 0.38 2.28
C LEU A 106 3.93 1.19 1.01
N GLY A 107 4.93 2.06 1.04
CA GLY A 107 5.34 2.83 -0.12
C GLY A 107 5.78 1.96 -1.30
N ILE A 108 6.52 0.88 -1.01
CA ILE A 108 6.94 -0.08 -2.03
C ILE A 108 5.72 -0.81 -2.62
N ASP A 109 4.79 -1.24 -1.78
CA ASP A 109 3.58 -1.93 -2.24
C ASP A 109 2.77 -1.03 -3.17
N TRP A 110 2.71 0.25 -2.90
CA TRP A 110 1.96 1.22 -3.73
C TRP A 110 2.60 1.48 -5.09
N GLU A 111 3.91 1.27 -5.23
CA GLU A 111 4.59 1.40 -6.52
C GLU A 111 4.19 0.29 -7.49
N GLU A 112 3.67 -0.83 -6.99
CA GLU A 112 3.25 -1.98 -7.80
C GLU A 112 4.34 -2.46 -8.76
N TRP A 113 5.59 -2.52 -8.30
CA TRP A 113 6.69 -2.99 -9.13
C TRP A 113 6.47 -4.45 -9.54
N PRO A 114 6.46 -4.75 -10.84
CA PRO A 114 6.15 -6.11 -11.31
C PRO A 114 7.16 -7.16 -10.86
N GLU A 115 8.39 -6.76 -10.55
CA GLU A 115 9.44 -7.68 -10.08
C GLU A 115 9.14 -8.21 -8.66
N VAL A 116 8.38 -7.47 -7.87
CA VAL A 116 8.12 -7.77 -6.46
C VAL A 116 6.78 -8.49 -6.30
N VAL A 117 6.80 -9.70 -5.73
CA VAL A 117 5.60 -10.47 -5.45
C VAL A 117 4.88 -9.93 -4.23
N GLY A 118 5.63 -9.51 -3.22
CA GLY A 118 5.09 -8.97 -1.99
C GLY A 118 6.18 -8.56 -1.03
N THR A 119 5.76 -7.93 0.08
CA THR A 119 6.66 -7.48 1.13
C THR A 119 6.19 -7.94 2.49
N LEU A 120 7.15 -8.13 3.41
CA LEU A 120 6.90 -8.39 4.82
C LEU A 120 7.75 -7.41 5.62
N ALA A 121 7.13 -6.63 6.47
CA ALA A 121 7.84 -5.63 7.26
C ALA A 121 7.77 -5.91 8.75
N GLY A 122 8.93 -5.88 9.39
CA GLY A 122 9.03 -5.84 10.84
C GLY A 122 9.13 -4.41 11.32
N ASP A 123 9.93 -4.17 12.35
CA ASP A 123 10.15 -2.84 12.89
C ASP A 123 11.17 -2.03 12.06
N ASP A 124 12.30 -2.64 11.75
CA ASP A 124 13.43 -2.03 11.04
C ASP A 124 13.91 -2.83 9.83
N THR A 125 13.21 -3.87 9.46
CA THR A 125 13.62 -4.79 8.40
C THR A 125 12.43 -5.11 7.51
N ILE A 126 12.65 -5.06 6.20
CA ILE A 126 11.64 -5.43 5.21
C ILE A 126 12.21 -6.56 4.37
N LEU A 127 11.39 -7.58 4.14
CA LEU A 127 11.71 -8.65 3.20
C LEU A 127 10.88 -8.46 1.94
N LEU A 128 11.54 -8.22 0.82
CA LEU A 128 10.90 -8.20 -0.50
C LEU A 128 11.08 -9.56 -1.15
N ILE A 129 10.01 -10.10 -1.69
CA ILE A 129 9.99 -11.41 -2.34
C ILE A 129 9.84 -11.22 -3.84
N PHE A 130 10.71 -11.87 -4.62
CA PHE A 130 10.81 -11.71 -6.07
C PHE A 130 10.45 -13.01 -6.80
N ARG A 131 9.82 -12.89 -7.97
CA ARG A 131 9.60 -14.05 -8.85
C ARG A 131 10.91 -14.56 -9.43
N ASP A 132 11.81 -13.65 -9.78
CA ASP A 132 13.06 -13.94 -10.46
C ASP A 132 14.21 -13.31 -9.69
N ALA A 133 15.13 -14.15 -9.21
CA ALA A 133 16.33 -13.71 -8.52
C ALA A 133 17.16 -12.73 -9.35
N GLY A 134 17.11 -12.83 -10.67
CA GLY A 134 17.85 -11.95 -11.57
C GLY A 134 17.37 -10.49 -11.55
N THR A 135 16.17 -10.23 -11.06
CA THR A 135 15.62 -8.86 -10.95
C THR A 135 15.92 -8.18 -9.62
N VAL A 136 16.44 -8.92 -8.64
CA VAL A 136 16.74 -8.37 -7.31
C VAL A 136 17.72 -7.19 -7.39
N PRO A 137 18.85 -7.27 -8.13
CA PRO A 137 19.78 -6.14 -8.21
C PRO A 137 19.16 -4.87 -8.79
N ALA A 138 18.25 -4.98 -9.74
CA ALA A 138 17.60 -3.82 -10.36
C ALA A 138 16.77 -3.05 -9.34
N VAL A 139 16.00 -3.76 -8.51
CA VAL A 139 15.17 -3.13 -7.48
C VAL A 139 16.04 -2.58 -6.36
N GLN A 140 17.09 -3.29 -5.99
CA GLN A 140 18.07 -2.80 -5.00
C GLN A 140 18.64 -1.46 -5.42
N GLN A 141 19.10 -1.35 -6.67
CA GLN A 141 19.65 -0.11 -7.21
C GLN A 141 18.60 1.00 -7.23
N ARG A 142 17.37 0.66 -7.59
CA ARG A 142 16.26 1.61 -7.60
C ARG A 142 16.03 2.22 -6.22
N LEU A 143 15.99 1.38 -5.19
CA LEU A 143 15.82 1.83 -3.81
C LEU A 143 17.02 2.67 -3.33
N GLU A 144 18.23 2.22 -3.61
CA GLU A 144 19.44 2.96 -3.25
C GLU A 144 19.50 4.33 -3.93
N HIS A 145 19.13 4.39 -5.20
CA HIS A 145 19.05 5.64 -5.95
C HIS A 145 18.02 6.60 -5.35
N MET A 146 16.81 6.10 -5.03
CA MET A 146 15.78 6.90 -4.40
C MET A 146 16.18 7.38 -3.01
N ALA A 147 16.96 6.57 -2.30
CA ALA A 147 17.47 6.93 -0.97
C ALA A 147 18.63 7.94 -1.01
N GLY A 148 19.15 8.23 -2.20
CA GLY A 148 20.30 9.09 -2.35
C GLY A 148 21.64 8.41 -2.03
N VAL A 149 21.65 7.09 -1.90
CA VAL A 149 22.84 6.28 -1.69
C VAL A 149 23.32 5.82 -3.06
N SER A 150 24.10 6.64 -3.73
CA SER A 150 24.70 6.22 -4.98
C SER A 150 25.97 5.42 -4.69
N GLN A 151 26.03 4.23 -5.21
CA GLN A 151 27.28 3.48 -5.26
C GLN A 151 28.19 4.13 -6.30
N PRO A 152 29.46 4.35 -5.99
CA PRO A 152 30.40 4.86 -6.96
C PRO A 152 30.64 3.90 -8.12
#